data_27fd8b587d779750160f63ab5b4a86a8
#
_entry.id   27fd8b587d779750160f63ab5b4a86a8
#
_cell.length_a   1.000
_cell.length_b   1.000
_cell.length_c   1.000
_cell.angle_alpha   90.00
_cell.angle_beta   90.00
_cell.angle_gamma   90.00
#
_symmetry.space_group_name_H-M   'P 1'
#
loop_
_entity.id
_entity.type
_entity.pdbx_description
1 polymer ?
#
loop_
_entity_poly.entity_id
_entity_poly.type
_entity_poly.pdbx_seq_one_letter_code
_entity_poly.pdbx_strand_id
1 'polypeptide(L)'
;MAWRSWQLVIVGVVLGAPALGCARTQGASDATDTLTIGAYSVVREAFHAGLLPAFAAHWKRQTGRLVRFEESYNASGAQRRAIASGFDADVAVLSLEGDVQRLVKDGLVKKDWDAGPNKGMVSRSLVVIGVRPGNPRQIQDWEDLTRPDVDVLYPDPKTSGGARWNINAIYGAGLLRDRPRGGKPDPKAARDLLARVQARVVNLDGSGRQSMATFERGTGDAVVTYENELLLQRKMKKAEAPYVIPPATLLIESPGVIVDASVERHG
;
A
#
# COMPACT_ATOMS: atom_id res chain seq x y z
N MET A 1 -33.05 -0.48 -106.84
CA MET A 1 -33.57 -0.08 -105.55
C MET A 1 -32.76 -0.79 -104.50
N ALA A 2 -31.77 -0.14 -103.91
CA ALA A 2 -30.84 -0.73 -102.98
C ALA A 2 -30.79 0.11 -101.72
N TRP A 3 -31.18 -0.44 -100.61
CA TRP A 3 -31.06 0.19 -99.30
C TRP A 3 -29.74 -0.31 -98.62
N ARG A 4 -28.86 0.63 -98.32
CA ARG A 4 -27.65 0.42 -97.64
C ARG A 4 -27.91 0.56 -96.13
N SER A 5 -27.73 -0.50 -95.38
CA SER A 5 -27.75 -0.48 -93.91
C SER A 5 -26.40 -0.01 -93.36
N TRP A 6 -26.45 1.01 -92.51
CA TRP A 6 -25.31 1.53 -91.81
C TRP A 6 -25.22 0.75 -90.48
N GLN A 7 -24.11 0.06 -90.24
CA GLN A 7 -23.82 -0.51 -88.98
C GLN A 7 -23.06 0.54 -88.11
N LEU A 8 -23.63 0.89 -86.96
CA LEU A 8 -23.01 1.71 -85.91
C LEU A 8 -22.12 0.79 -85.07
N VAL A 9 -20.81 1.05 -85.08
CA VAL A 9 -19.86 0.42 -84.20
C VAL A 9 -19.85 1.24 -82.90
N ILE A 10 -20.37 0.67 -81.80
CA ILE A 10 -20.27 1.27 -80.47
C ILE A 10 -18.96 0.78 -79.86
N VAL A 11 -17.97 1.68 -79.72
CA VAL A 11 -16.76 1.46 -78.97
C VAL A 11 -17.08 1.65 -77.48
N GLY A 12 -17.20 0.56 -76.77
CA GLY A 12 -17.34 0.58 -75.29
C GLY A 12 -16.03 0.96 -74.59
N VAL A 13 -16.00 2.17 -74.06
CA VAL A 13 -14.95 2.59 -73.17
C VAL A 13 -15.23 1.97 -71.77
N VAL A 14 -14.49 0.96 -71.39
CA VAL A 14 -14.51 0.38 -70.00
C VAL A 14 -13.69 1.30 -69.10
N LEU A 15 -14.38 2.19 -68.37
CA LEU A 15 -13.81 2.97 -67.30
C LEU A 15 -13.59 2.02 -66.09
N GLY A 16 -12.36 1.57 -65.92
CA GLY A 16 -11.93 0.86 -64.70
C GLY A 16 -12.00 1.80 -63.51
N ALA A 17 -12.98 1.62 -62.63
CA ALA A 17 -13.01 2.27 -61.35
C ALA A 17 -11.90 1.66 -60.44
N PRO A 18 -11.01 2.47 -59.80
CA PRO A 18 -10.11 1.96 -58.81
C PRO A 18 -10.96 1.54 -57.61
N ALA A 19 -10.93 0.26 -57.28
CA ALA A 19 -11.42 -0.25 -55.99
C ALA A 19 -10.58 0.39 -54.87
N LEU A 20 -11.12 1.45 -54.26
CA LEU A 20 -10.62 1.91 -52.97
C LEU A 20 -10.85 0.77 -52.00
N GLY A 21 -9.79 -0.01 -51.79
CA GLY A 21 -9.70 -0.94 -50.68
C GLY A 21 -9.80 -0.12 -49.39
N CYS A 22 -10.98 -0.09 -48.76
CA CYS A 22 -11.09 0.25 -47.37
C CYS A 22 -10.22 -0.72 -46.60
N ALA A 23 -8.98 -0.35 -46.35
CA ALA A 23 -8.21 -0.94 -45.29
C ALA A 23 -9.05 -0.71 -44.03
N ARG A 24 -9.82 -1.73 -43.62
CA ARG A 24 -10.34 -1.84 -42.26
C ARG A 24 -9.11 -1.77 -41.37
N THR A 25 -8.81 -0.58 -40.86
CA THR A 25 -8.07 -0.48 -39.63
C THR A 25 -8.87 -1.33 -38.65
N GLN A 26 -8.44 -2.58 -38.46
CA GLN A 26 -8.83 -3.33 -37.28
C GLN A 26 -8.47 -2.43 -36.11
N GLY A 27 -9.49 -1.75 -35.56
CA GLY A 27 -9.36 -1.09 -34.28
C GLY A 27 -8.79 -2.14 -33.37
N ALA A 28 -7.55 -1.94 -32.94
CA ALA A 28 -7.01 -2.70 -31.83
C ALA A 28 -8.08 -2.56 -30.75
N SER A 29 -8.80 -3.61 -30.45
CA SER A 29 -9.62 -3.64 -29.25
C SER A 29 -8.66 -3.24 -28.17
N ASP A 30 -8.94 -2.14 -27.45
CA ASP A 30 -8.13 -1.71 -26.30
C ASP A 30 -8.23 -2.86 -25.29
N ALA A 31 -7.38 -3.87 -25.47
CA ALA A 31 -7.33 -5.01 -24.57
C ALA A 31 -6.97 -4.45 -23.21
N THR A 32 -7.88 -4.59 -22.26
CA THR A 32 -7.72 -4.08 -20.91
C THR A 32 -7.29 -5.22 -20.01
N ASP A 33 -6.08 -5.11 -19.45
CA ASP A 33 -5.63 -5.99 -18.41
C ASP A 33 -6.28 -5.61 -17.07
N THR A 34 -6.50 -6.57 -16.20
CA THR A 34 -6.95 -6.30 -14.83
C THR A 34 -5.87 -6.78 -13.87
N LEU A 35 -5.50 -5.92 -12.91
CA LEU A 35 -4.61 -6.27 -11.81
C LEU A 35 -5.33 -6.07 -10.48
N THR A 36 -5.40 -7.12 -9.69
CA THR A 36 -5.99 -7.11 -8.35
C THR A 36 -4.92 -6.85 -7.31
N ILE A 37 -5.07 -5.75 -6.57
CA ILE A 37 -4.12 -5.31 -5.56
C ILE A 37 -4.69 -5.60 -4.17
N GLY A 38 -4.02 -6.45 -3.41
CA GLY A 38 -4.31 -6.71 -2.01
C GLY A 38 -3.31 -6.01 -1.10
N ALA A 39 -3.63 -4.81 -0.58
CA ALA A 39 -2.67 -4.00 0.15
C ALA A 39 -3.10 -3.66 1.59
N TYR A 40 -2.13 -3.32 2.44
CA TYR A 40 -2.45 -2.81 3.77
C TYR A 40 -2.94 -1.35 3.70
N SER A 41 -3.82 -1.00 4.64
CA SER A 41 -4.66 0.22 4.56
C SER A 41 -3.89 1.55 4.52
N VAL A 42 -2.66 1.57 5.07
CA VAL A 42 -1.86 2.81 5.18
C VAL A 42 -1.36 3.31 3.82
N VAL A 43 -1.15 2.42 2.83
CA VAL A 43 -0.67 2.83 1.50
C VAL A 43 -1.77 3.24 0.53
N ARG A 44 -3.04 3.10 0.92
CA ARG A 44 -4.20 3.30 0.04
C ARG A 44 -4.10 4.56 -0.82
N GLU A 45 -3.94 5.72 -0.20
CA GLU A 45 -3.98 7.00 -0.92
C GLU A 45 -2.77 7.17 -1.84
N ALA A 46 -1.59 6.72 -1.42
CA ALA A 46 -0.39 6.78 -2.24
C ALA A 46 -0.50 5.87 -3.47
N PHE A 47 -1.10 4.70 -3.30
CA PHE A 47 -1.35 3.76 -4.41
C PHE A 47 -2.45 4.28 -5.32
N HIS A 48 -3.66 4.48 -4.78
CA HIS A 48 -4.84 4.85 -5.55
C HIS A 48 -4.68 6.16 -6.33
N ALA A 49 -4.18 7.22 -5.68
CA ALA A 49 -4.06 8.54 -6.28
C ALA A 49 -2.70 8.80 -6.98
N GLY A 50 -1.69 7.96 -6.77
CA GLY A 50 -0.34 8.18 -7.26
C GLY A 50 0.22 7.03 -8.08
N LEU A 51 0.55 5.93 -7.43
CA LEU A 51 1.31 4.84 -8.05
C LEU A 51 0.53 4.13 -9.15
N LEU A 52 -0.71 3.75 -8.91
CA LEU A 52 -1.51 2.99 -9.87
C LEU A 52 -1.83 3.79 -11.14
N PRO A 53 -2.25 5.07 -11.09
CA PRO A 53 -2.39 5.89 -12.29
C PRO A 53 -1.08 6.08 -13.06
N ALA A 54 0.06 6.26 -12.36
CA ALA A 54 1.36 6.38 -12.99
C ALA A 54 1.77 5.07 -13.70
N PHE A 55 1.50 3.92 -13.06
CA PHE A 55 1.73 2.61 -13.65
C PHE A 55 0.83 2.39 -14.89
N ALA A 56 -0.46 2.73 -14.82
CA ALA A 56 -1.36 2.63 -15.96
C ALA A 56 -0.86 3.42 -17.18
N ALA A 57 -0.42 4.66 -16.95
CA ALA A 57 0.15 5.49 -17.99
C ALA A 57 1.46 4.90 -18.55
N HIS A 58 2.31 4.33 -17.69
CA HIS A 58 3.54 3.64 -18.11
C HIS A 58 3.22 2.38 -18.93
N TRP A 59 2.33 1.53 -18.44
CA TRP A 59 1.90 0.30 -19.09
C TRP A 59 1.36 0.55 -20.49
N LYS A 60 0.45 1.55 -20.63
CA LYS A 60 -0.09 1.96 -21.93
C LYS A 60 1.01 2.39 -22.91
N ARG A 61 2.01 3.17 -22.43
CA ARG A 61 3.13 3.60 -23.30
C ARG A 61 4.01 2.43 -23.75
N GLN A 62 4.23 1.44 -22.90
CA GLN A 62 5.11 0.30 -23.17
C GLN A 62 4.43 -0.77 -24.04
N THR A 63 3.16 -1.03 -23.82
CA THR A 63 2.47 -2.19 -24.38
C THR A 63 1.34 -1.82 -25.35
N GLY A 64 0.88 -0.57 -25.35
CA GLY A 64 -0.34 -0.13 -26.05
C GLY A 64 -1.64 -0.58 -25.36
N ARG A 65 -1.56 -1.38 -24.28
CA ARG A 65 -2.71 -1.96 -23.56
C ARG A 65 -3.14 -1.05 -22.40
N LEU A 66 -4.41 -1.08 -22.07
CA LEU A 66 -4.94 -0.45 -20.86
C LEU A 66 -4.79 -1.41 -19.68
N VAL A 67 -4.72 -0.88 -18.47
CA VAL A 67 -4.80 -1.65 -17.25
C VAL A 67 -5.84 -1.04 -16.31
N ARG A 68 -6.67 -1.88 -15.72
CA ARG A 68 -7.63 -1.56 -14.67
C ARG A 68 -7.16 -2.20 -13.36
N PHE A 69 -7.42 -1.53 -12.26
CA PHE A 69 -7.07 -2.04 -10.93
C PHE A 69 -8.34 -2.39 -10.15
N GLU A 70 -8.30 -3.56 -9.52
CA GLU A 70 -9.20 -3.93 -8.45
C GLU A 70 -8.44 -3.85 -7.13
N GLU A 71 -8.93 -3.02 -6.21
CA GLU A 71 -8.16 -2.60 -5.05
C GLU A 71 -8.84 -3.06 -3.76
N SER A 72 -8.11 -3.78 -2.90
CA SER A 72 -8.55 -4.17 -1.56
C SER A 72 -7.55 -3.67 -0.52
N TYR A 73 -8.04 -2.89 0.44
CA TYR A 73 -7.22 -2.29 1.50
C TYR A 73 -7.73 -2.68 2.89
N ASN A 74 -6.98 -3.52 3.59
CA ASN A 74 -7.29 -4.00 4.92
C ASN A 74 -6.09 -3.83 5.87
N ALA A 75 -6.26 -4.15 7.14
CA ALA A 75 -5.10 -4.34 8.03
C ALA A 75 -4.21 -5.47 7.48
N SER A 76 -2.87 -5.31 7.55
CA SER A 76 -1.90 -6.23 6.90
C SER A 76 -2.16 -7.71 7.19
N GLY A 77 -2.35 -8.07 8.47
CA GLY A 77 -2.64 -9.45 8.85
C GLY A 77 -4.02 -9.93 8.37
N ALA A 78 -5.00 -9.02 8.25
CA ALA A 78 -6.32 -9.34 7.68
C ALA A 78 -6.22 -9.56 6.18
N GLN A 79 -5.49 -8.69 5.46
CA GLN A 79 -5.24 -8.81 4.03
C GLN A 79 -4.49 -10.12 3.70
N ARG A 80 -3.43 -10.44 4.47
CA ARG A 80 -2.72 -11.71 4.33
C ARG A 80 -3.66 -12.91 4.50
N ARG A 81 -4.56 -12.90 5.53
CA ARG A 81 -5.54 -13.98 5.72
C ARG A 81 -6.55 -14.06 4.59
N ALA A 82 -7.03 -12.93 4.07
CA ALA A 82 -7.95 -12.91 2.94
C ALA A 82 -7.32 -13.59 1.71
N ILE A 83 -6.06 -13.26 1.38
CA ILE A 83 -5.30 -13.89 0.29
C ILE A 83 -5.16 -15.40 0.55
N ALA A 84 -4.77 -15.81 1.76
CA ALA A 84 -4.64 -17.22 2.12
C ALA A 84 -6.00 -17.97 2.10
N SER A 85 -7.11 -17.26 2.20
CA SER A 85 -8.48 -17.82 2.12
C SER A 85 -9.10 -17.71 0.72
N GLY A 86 -8.32 -17.34 -0.30
CA GLY A 86 -8.78 -17.33 -1.69
C GLY A 86 -9.13 -15.96 -2.28
N PHE A 87 -8.82 -14.85 -1.58
CA PHE A 87 -8.88 -13.54 -2.24
C PHE A 87 -7.80 -13.48 -3.33
N ASP A 88 -8.24 -13.34 -4.58
CA ASP A 88 -7.44 -13.53 -5.79
C ASP A 88 -6.66 -12.26 -6.15
N ALA A 89 -5.69 -11.89 -5.30
CA ALA A 89 -4.80 -10.77 -5.55
C ALA A 89 -3.63 -11.18 -6.43
N ASP A 90 -3.30 -10.40 -7.45
CA ASP A 90 -2.08 -10.55 -8.25
C ASP A 90 -0.86 -9.99 -7.53
N VAL A 91 -1.07 -8.88 -6.82
CA VAL A 91 -0.02 -8.21 -6.05
C VAL A 91 -0.48 -8.02 -4.61
N ALA A 92 0.36 -8.46 -3.68
CA ALA A 92 0.16 -8.19 -2.26
C ALA A 92 1.18 -7.17 -1.75
N VAL A 93 0.70 -6.14 -1.05
CA VAL A 93 1.55 -5.16 -0.36
C VAL A 93 1.22 -5.20 1.12
N LEU A 94 2.14 -5.70 1.92
CA LEU A 94 1.92 -5.96 3.34
C LEU A 94 2.82 -5.08 4.21
N SER A 95 2.42 -4.89 5.46
CA SER A 95 3.17 -4.05 6.39
C SER A 95 4.41 -4.72 6.96
N LEU A 96 4.46 -6.05 6.93
CA LEU A 96 5.49 -6.85 7.58
C LEU A 96 5.98 -7.96 6.68
N GLU A 97 7.28 -8.17 6.64
CA GLU A 97 7.91 -9.35 6.02
C GLU A 97 7.32 -10.66 6.56
N GLY A 98 7.10 -10.76 7.88
CA GLY A 98 6.51 -11.95 8.48
C GLY A 98 5.11 -12.32 7.98
N ASP A 99 4.35 -11.36 7.43
CA ASP A 99 3.08 -11.66 6.76
C ASP A 99 3.32 -12.24 5.36
N VAL A 100 4.35 -11.78 4.63
CA VAL A 100 4.78 -12.37 3.34
C VAL A 100 5.32 -13.78 3.54
N GLN A 101 6.17 -13.99 4.55
CA GLN A 101 6.73 -15.32 4.86
C GLN A 101 5.64 -16.37 5.12
N ARG A 102 4.50 -15.97 5.65
CA ARG A 102 3.35 -16.88 5.80
C ARG A 102 2.72 -17.24 4.46
N LEU A 103 2.58 -16.28 3.52
CA LEU A 103 2.12 -16.56 2.17
C LEU A 103 3.11 -17.50 1.41
N VAL A 104 4.42 -17.31 1.64
CA VAL A 104 5.44 -18.25 1.13
C VAL A 104 5.25 -19.65 1.70
N LYS A 105 5.04 -19.75 3.02
CA LYS A 105 4.78 -21.05 3.68
C LYS A 105 3.50 -21.73 3.17
N ASP A 106 2.48 -20.93 2.86
CA ASP A 106 1.20 -21.40 2.30
C ASP A 106 1.31 -21.72 0.80
N GLY A 107 2.49 -21.55 0.17
CA GLY A 107 2.74 -21.86 -1.24
C GLY A 107 2.14 -20.85 -2.23
N LEU A 108 1.73 -19.66 -1.75
CA LEU A 108 1.07 -18.63 -2.57
C LEU A 108 2.07 -17.64 -3.19
N VAL A 109 3.25 -17.51 -2.60
CA VAL A 109 4.34 -16.61 -3.01
C VAL A 109 5.63 -17.43 -3.09
N LYS A 110 6.46 -17.18 -4.10
CA LYS A 110 7.75 -17.84 -4.26
C LYS A 110 8.75 -17.44 -3.18
N LYS A 111 9.73 -18.32 -2.91
CA LYS A 111 10.72 -18.12 -1.84
C LYS A 111 11.70 -16.99 -2.12
N ASP A 112 11.93 -16.67 -3.37
CA ASP A 112 12.85 -15.65 -3.87
C ASP A 112 12.19 -14.29 -4.11
N TRP A 113 11.05 -14.03 -3.47
CA TRP A 113 10.29 -12.77 -3.57
C TRP A 113 11.14 -11.53 -3.26
N ASP A 114 12.21 -11.68 -2.48
CA ASP A 114 13.13 -10.63 -2.04
C ASP A 114 14.44 -10.55 -2.84
N ALA A 115 14.56 -11.32 -3.93
CA ALA A 115 15.78 -11.36 -4.74
C ALA A 115 16.06 -10.07 -5.53
N GLY A 116 15.08 -9.17 -5.63
CA GLY A 116 15.22 -7.90 -6.34
C GLY A 116 16.11 -6.88 -5.61
N PRO A 117 16.50 -5.78 -6.30
CA PRO A 117 17.47 -4.80 -5.79
C PRO A 117 17.03 -4.12 -4.48
N ASN A 118 15.73 -4.03 -4.23
CA ASN A 118 15.16 -3.46 -3.00
C ASN A 118 14.75 -4.53 -1.97
N LYS A 119 15.18 -5.78 -2.15
CA LYS A 119 14.81 -6.92 -1.29
C LYS A 119 13.29 -7.02 -1.07
N GLY A 120 12.53 -6.80 -2.14
CA GLY A 120 11.07 -6.82 -2.10
C GLY A 120 10.41 -5.64 -1.36
N MET A 121 11.16 -4.68 -0.84
CA MET A 121 10.59 -3.54 -0.12
C MET A 121 10.11 -2.46 -1.08
N VAL A 122 8.86 -2.04 -0.93
CA VAL A 122 8.21 -1.03 -1.79
C VAL A 122 8.00 0.31 -1.10
N SER A 123 8.05 0.37 0.22
CA SER A 123 7.96 1.62 0.97
C SER A 123 8.72 1.58 2.29
N ARG A 124 9.10 2.77 2.78
CA ARG A 124 9.75 2.98 4.08
C ARG A 124 9.05 4.09 4.84
N SER A 125 9.02 3.97 6.16
CA SER A 125 8.49 4.97 7.09
C SER A 125 9.17 4.84 8.45
N LEU A 126 8.80 5.69 9.40
CA LEU A 126 9.21 5.57 10.79
C LEU A 126 7.99 5.29 11.67
N VAL A 127 8.21 4.64 12.81
CA VAL A 127 7.23 4.65 13.90
C VAL A 127 7.38 5.99 14.63
N VAL A 128 6.29 6.73 14.76
CA VAL A 128 6.26 8.06 15.39
C VAL A 128 5.09 8.19 16.35
N ILE A 129 5.10 9.24 17.15
CA ILE A 129 4.01 9.61 18.05
C ILE A 129 3.30 10.83 17.47
N GLY A 130 2.10 10.64 16.89
CA GLY A 130 1.22 11.75 16.54
C GLY A 130 0.67 12.39 17.81
N VAL A 131 0.67 13.71 17.88
CA VAL A 131 0.23 14.48 19.04
C VAL A 131 -0.83 15.51 18.63
N ARG A 132 -1.56 16.05 19.61
CA ARG A 132 -2.51 17.12 19.35
C ARG A 132 -1.82 18.42 18.92
N PRO A 133 -2.47 19.30 18.13
CA PRO A 133 -1.93 20.60 17.79
C PRO A 133 -1.41 21.36 19.03
N GLY A 134 -0.22 21.93 18.91
CA GLY A 134 0.46 22.59 20.01
C GLY A 134 1.06 21.67 21.07
N ASN A 135 0.91 20.34 20.94
CA ASN A 135 1.42 19.32 21.85
C ASN A 135 1.13 19.63 23.35
N PRO A 136 -0.14 19.78 23.75
CA PRO A 136 -0.52 20.26 25.08
C PRO A 136 -0.04 19.34 26.20
N ARG A 137 0.21 18.05 25.89
CA ARG A 137 0.78 17.06 26.82
C ARG A 137 2.30 17.07 26.86
N GLN A 138 2.97 17.91 26.06
CA GLN A 138 4.44 18.01 26.00
C GLN A 138 5.12 16.63 25.82
N ILE A 139 4.55 15.82 24.93
CA ILE A 139 5.08 14.48 24.62
C ILE A 139 6.34 14.64 23.77
N GLN A 140 7.46 14.02 24.19
CA GLN A 140 8.75 14.05 23.49
C GLN A 140 9.35 12.67 23.27
N ASP A 141 8.96 11.69 24.11
CA ASP A 141 9.50 10.33 24.07
C ASP A 141 8.44 9.29 24.50
N TRP A 142 8.77 8.02 24.35
CA TRP A 142 7.96 6.88 24.77
C TRP A 142 7.58 6.89 26.25
N GLU A 143 8.48 7.37 27.12
CA GLU A 143 8.22 7.48 28.57
C GLU A 143 7.05 8.44 28.85
N ASP A 144 6.87 9.48 28.07
CA ASP A 144 5.74 10.42 28.24
C ASP A 144 4.38 9.75 28.03
N LEU A 145 4.34 8.68 27.22
CA LEU A 145 3.11 7.90 27.00
C LEU A 145 2.72 7.05 28.22
N THR A 146 3.55 6.97 29.24
CA THR A 146 3.27 6.19 30.47
C THR A 146 2.55 7.00 31.54
N ARG A 147 2.41 8.32 31.35
CA ARG A 147 1.81 9.22 32.33
C ARG A 147 0.30 8.98 32.47
N PRO A 148 -0.26 9.12 33.68
CA PRO A 148 -1.68 8.86 33.94
C PRO A 148 -2.65 9.82 33.23
N ASP A 149 -2.17 10.99 32.82
CA ASP A 149 -2.92 12.03 32.12
C ASP A 149 -2.80 11.96 30.58
N VAL A 150 -2.20 10.89 30.03
CA VAL A 150 -2.01 10.68 28.59
C VAL A 150 -2.78 9.46 28.12
N ASP A 151 -3.75 9.68 27.24
CA ASP A 151 -4.48 8.62 26.58
C ASP A 151 -3.86 8.31 25.22
N VAL A 152 -3.51 7.02 25.02
CA VAL A 152 -2.77 6.53 23.86
C VAL A 152 -3.69 5.73 22.94
N LEU A 153 -3.51 5.90 21.63
CA LEU A 153 -4.13 5.08 20.60
C LEU A 153 -3.08 4.31 19.81
N TYR A 154 -3.34 3.06 19.52
CA TYR A 154 -2.72 2.31 18.44
C TYR A 154 -3.57 1.08 18.05
N PRO A 155 -3.35 0.49 16.86
CA PRO A 155 -4.22 -0.57 16.38
C PRO A 155 -4.00 -1.91 17.10
N ASP A 156 -4.94 -2.86 16.97
CA ASP A 156 -4.87 -4.21 17.54
C ASP A 156 -3.74 -5.03 16.86
N PRO A 157 -2.76 -5.56 17.60
CA PRO A 157 -1.69 -6.39 17.05
C PRO A 157 -2.14 -7.74 16.48
N LYS A 158 -3.38 -8.18 16.77
CA LYS A 158 -3.95 -9.40 16.18
C LYS A 158 -4.30 -9.21 14.71
N THR A 159 -4.63 -8.00 14.30
CA THR A 159 -5.06 -7.66 12.94
C THR A 159 -4.06 -6.80 12.20
N SER A 160 -3.44 -5.83 12.86
CA SER A 160 -2.62 -4.79 12.27
C SER A 160 -1.12 -5.10 12.33
N GLY A 161 -0.45 -5.06 11.17
CA GLY A 161 1.02 -5.04 11.11
C GLY A 161 1.60 -3.76 11.74
N GLY A 162 0.90 -2.62 11.61
CA GLY A 162 1.28 -1.37 12.24
C GLY A 162 1.41 -1.47 13.76
N ALA A 163 0.46 -2.16 14.41
CA ALA A 163 0.55 -2.39 15.85
C ALA A 163 1.81 -3.17 16.26
N ARG A 164 2.24 -4.11 15.44
CA ARG A 164 3.46 -4.89 15.70
C ARG A 164 4.71 -4.02 15.57
N TRP A 165 4.74 -3.09 14.61
CA TRP A 165 5.79 -2.08 14.52
C TRP A 165 5.81 -1.17 15.75
N ASN A 166 4.64 -0.70 16.20
CA ASN A 166 4.48 0.15 17.38
C ASN A 166 5.03 -0.55 18.66
N ILE A 167 4.59 -1.80 18.88
CA ILE A 167 5.06 -2.62 20.02
C ILE A 167 6.58 -2.81 19.97
N ASN A 168 7.13 -3.13 18.79
CA ASN A 168 8.55 -3.34 18.63
C ASN A 168 9.37 -2.06 18.81
N ALA A 169 8.83 -0.89 18.40
CA ALA A 169 9.49 0.40 18.62
C ALA A 169 9.57 0.75 20.11
N ILE A 170 8.46 0.62 20.83
CA ILE A 170 8.40 0.87 22.27
C ILE A 170 9.32 -0.12 23.03
N TYR A 171 9.24 -1.40 22.70
CA TYR A 171 10.08 -2.44 23.30
C TYR A 171 11.56 -2.19 23.00
N GLY A 172 11.90 -1.87 21.75
CA GLY A 172 13.26 -1.55 21.31
C GLY A 172 13.83 -0.33 22.03
N ALA A 173 13.04 0.71 22.22
CA ALA A 173 13.44 1.88 23.01
C ALA A 173 13.76 1.50 24.45
N GLY A 174 12.94 0.69 25.10
CA GLY A 174 13.22 0.18 26.44
C GLY A 174 14.48 -0.68 26.51
N LEU A 175 14.74 -1.54 25.50
CA LEU A 175 15.96 -2.33 25.40
C LEU A 175 17.23 -1.47 25.34
N LEU A 176 17.14 -0.31 24.67
CA LEU A 176 18.28 0.54 24.39
C LEU A 176 18.43 1.70 25.39
N ARG A 177 17.55 1.82 26.38
CA ARG A 177 17.47 2.94 27.31
C ARG A 177 18.80 3.37 27.89
N ASP A 178 19.61 2.41 28.37
CA ASP A 178 20.91 2.67 29.00
C ASP A 178 22.10 2.51 28.03
N ARG A 179 21.85 2.17 26.76
CA ARG A 179 22.90 1.93 25.77
C ARG A 179 23.77 3.16 25.47
N PRO A 180 23.24 4.40 25.38
CA PRO A 180 24.10 5.58 25.23
C PRO A 180 25.14 5.77 26.32
N ARG A 181 24.95 5.13 27.49
CA ARG A 181 25.86 5.13 28.62
C ARG A 181 26.75 3.88 28.69
N GLY A 182 26.85 3.09 27.62
CA GLY A 182 27.61 1.83 27.57
C GLY A 182 26.90 0.64 28.21
N GLY A 183 25.60 0.77 28.52
CA GLY A 183 24.80 -0.32 29.09
C GLY A 183 24.50 -1.44 28.10
N LYS A 184 24.24 -2.64 28.64
CA LYS A 184 23.74 -3.78 27.84
C LYS A 184 22.24 -3.64 27.60
N PRO A 185 21.68 -4.28 26.53
CA PRO A 185 20.23 -4.35 26.34
C PRO A 185 19.54 -4.90 27.60
N ASP A 186 18.48 -4.22 28.06
CA ASP A 186 17.70 -4.61 29.23
C ASP A 186 16.27 -5.07 28.84
N PRO A 187 16.04 -6.40 28.71
CA PRO A 187 14.71 -6.93 28.40
C PRO A 187 13.67 -6.67 29.50
N LYS A 188 14.09 -6.44 30.75
CA LYS A 188 13.15 -6.11 31.83
C LYS A 188 12.64 -4.70 31.67
N ALA A 189 13.55 -3.72 31.50
CA ALA A 189 13.18 -2.33 31.24
C ALA A 189 12.29 -2.20 29.95
N ALA A 190 12.58 -3.00 28.92
CA ALA A 190 11.77 -3.05 27.70
C ALA A 190 10.33 -3.52 27.95
N ARG A 191 10.17 -4.61 28.72
CA ARG A 191 8.82 -5.10 29.10
C ARG A 191 8.08 -4.13 29.99
N ASP A 192 8.78 -3.53 30.96
CA ASP A 192 8.19 -2.57 31.88
C ASP A 192 7.70 -1.31 31.14
N LEU A 193 8.49 -0.77 30.21
CA LEU A 193 8.07 0.38 29.39
C LEU A 193 6.85 0.01 28.53
N LEU A 194 6.91 -1.10 27.81
CA LEU A 194 5.79 -1.56 26.98
C LEU A 194 4.52 -1.76 27.80
N ALA A 195 4.61 -2.38 28.97
CA ALA A 195 3.45 -2.62 29.86
C ALA A 195 2.86 -1.31 30.36
N ARG A 196 3.67 -0.32 30.72
CA ARG A 196 3.20 1.00 31.18
C ARG A 196 2.52 1.78 30.06
N VAL A 197 3.08 1.77 28.84
CA VAL A 197 2.43 2.38 27.67
C VAL A 197 1.13 1.65 27.34
N GLN A 198 1.13 0.30 27.35
CA GLN A 198 -0.07 -0.50 27.09
C GLN A 198 -1.21 -0.20 28.08
N ALA A 199 -0.89 0.08 29.34
CA ALA A 199 -1.86 0.47 30.36
C ALA A 199 -2.53 1.85 30.06
N ARG A 200 -1.97 2.64 29.16
CA ARG A 200 -2.51 3.93 28.71
C ARG A 200 -3.30 3.86 27.40
N VAL A 201 -3.33 2.68 26.78
CA VAL A 201 -4.05 2.49 25.51
C VAL A 201 -5.55 2.42 25.79
N VAL A 202 -6.28 3.43 25.32
CA VAL A 202 -7.74 3.57 25.55
C VAL A 202 -8.58 2.93 24.44
N ASN A 203 -7.98 2.64 23.27
CA ASN A 203 -8.66 1.96 22.18
C ASN A 203 -7.68 1.16 21.31
N LEU A 204 -8.10 -0.04 20.87
CA LEU A 204 -7.40 -0.90 19.94
C LEU A 204 -8.21 -1.00 18.63
N ASP A 205 -7.92 -0.13 17.68
CA ASP A 205 -8.59 -0.13 16.38
C ASP A 205 -8.13 -1.29 15.50
N GLY A 206 -8.97 -1.71 14.55
CA GLY A 206 -8.68 -2.85 13.67
C GLY A 206 -7.50 -2.63 12.71
N SER A 207 -7.11 -1.37 12.43
CA SER A 207 -6.00 -1.02 11.54
C SER A 207 -5.38 0.33 11.90
N GLY A 208 -4.15 0.60 11.40
CA GLY A 208 -3.49 1.90 11.57
C GLY A 208 -4.31 3.06 11.03
N ARG A 209 -4.96 2.89 9.88
CA ARG A 209 -5.86 3.89 9.31
C ARG A 209 -7.07 4.19 10.20
N GLN A 210 -7.63 3.17 10.85
CA GLN A 210 -8.72 3.36 11.80
C GLN A 210 -8.26 4.10 13.05
N SER A 211 -7.07 3.80 13.60
CA SER A 211 -6.50 4.53 14.73
C SER A 211 -6.28 6.01 14.40
N MET A 212 -5.79 6.32 13.20
CA MET A 212 -5.69 7.70 12.74
C MET A 212 -7.05 8.37 12.67
N ALA A 213 -8.07 7.72 12.10
CA ALA A 213 -9.42 8.26 12.04
C ALA A 213 -10.05 8.45 13.44
N THR A 214 -9.77 7.57 14.39
CA THR A 214 -10.19 7.71 15.78
C THR A 214 -9.50 8.89 16.45
N PHE A 215 -8.21 9.06 16.21
CA PHE A 215 -7.44 10.23 16.67
C PHE A 215 -7.99 11.52 16.07
N GLU A 216 -8.21 11.61 14.75
CA GLU A 216 -8.78 12.78 14.08
C GLU A 216 -10.14 13.21 14.65
N ARG A 217 -10.96 12.26 15.10
CA ARG A 217 -12.25 12.54 15.76
C ARG A 217 -12.13 13.05 17.20
N GLY A 218 -10.92 13.22 17.73
CA GLY A 218 -10.69 13.82 19.04
C GLY A 218 -10.43 12.82 20.16
N THR A 219 -10.40 11.51 19.91
CA THR A 219 -10.10 10.50 20.93
C THR A 219 -8.57 10.40 21.16
N GLY A 220 -8.16 10.28 22.42
CA GLY A 220 -6.76 10.14 22.85
C GLY A 220 -5.94 11.43 22.74
N ASP A 221 -4.85 11.50 23.46
CA ASP A 221 -3.86 12.59 23.43
C ASP A 221 -2.72 12.31 22.46
N ALA A 222 -2.41 11.03 22.25
CA ALA A 222 -1.36 10.56 21.36
C ALA A 222 -1.81 9.37 20.52
N VAL A 223 -1.27 9.25 19.32
CA VAL A 223 -1.42 8.07 18.47
C VAL A 223 -0.06 7.56 18.04
N VAL A 224 0.24 6.29 18.31
CA VAL A 224 1.46 5.64 17.81
C VAL A 224 1.16 5.10 16.42
N THR A 225 1.88 5.60 15.41
CA THR A 225 1.55 5.35 14.01
C THR A 225 2.77 5.44 13.11
N TYR A 226 2.57 5.34 11.80
CA TYR A 226 3.56 5.59 10.77
C TYR A 226 3.70 7.10 10.51
N GLU A 227 4.93 7.58 10.29
CA GLU A 227 5.17 8.97 9.90
C GLU A 227 4.40 9.35 8.62
N ASN A 228 4.35 8.48 7.63
CA ASN A 228 3.66 8.76 6.37
C ASN A 228 2.14 8.98 6.53
N GLU A 229 1.50 8.48 7.58
CA GLU A 229 0.11 8.79 7.90
C GLU A 229 -0.06 10.28 8.23
N LEU A 230 0.83 10.83 9.03
CA LEU A 230 0.80 12.25 9.44
C LEU A 230 1.26 13.18 8.32
N LEU A 231 2.24 12.77 7.52
CA LEU A 231 2.63 13.48 6.30
C LEU A 231 1.49 13.53 5.28
N LEU A 232 0.72 12.44 5.14
CA LEU A 232 -0.46 12.40 4.28
C LEU A 232 -1.53 13.37 4.79
N GLN A 233 -1.80 13.42 6.10
CA GLN A 233 -2.74 14.36 6.71
C GLN A 233 -2.38 15.80 6.35
N ARG A 234 -1.12 16.19 6.54
CA ARG A 234 -0.59 17.51 6.18
C ARG A 234 -0.80 17.81 4.69
N LYS A 235 -0.46 16.86 3.81
CA LYS A 235 -0.61 17.01 2.36
C LYS A 235 -2.08 17.20 1.95
N MET A 236 -2.99 16.50 2.60
CA MET A 236 -4.43 16.60 2.32
C MET A 236 -5.08 17.83 2.99
N LYS A 237 -4.33 18.67 3.68
CA LYS A 237 -4.79 19.87 4.41
C LYS A 237 -5.91 19.55 5.41
N LYS A 238 -5.94 18.34 5.94
CA LYS A 238 -7.01 17.91 6.86
C LYS A 238 -6.83 18.43 8.28
N ALA A 239 -5.64 18.87 8.66
CA ALA A 239 -5.29 19.63 9.89
C ALA A 239 -3.77 19.77 10.00
N GLU A 240 -3.28 20.58 10.96
CA GLU A 240 -1.95 20.39 11.50
C GLU A 240 -1.89 18.98 12.09
N ALA A 241 -1.00 18.15 11.58
CA ALA A 241 -0.75 16.81 12.10
C ALA A 241 0.67 16.76 12.71
N PRO A 242 0.88 17.38 13.88
CA PRO A 242 2.18 17.39 14.53
C PRO A 242 2.51 15.98 15.04
N TYR A 243 3.80 15.67 15.02
CA TYR A 243 4.30 14.40 15.55
C TYR A 243 5.70 14.57 16.13
N VAL A 244 6.04 13.65 16.97
CA VAL A 244 7.35 13.50 17.61
C VAL A 244 8.01 12.26 17.02
N ILE A 245 9.28 12.38 16.64
CA ILE A 245 10.17 11.24 16.35
C ILE A 245 10.94 10.97 17.65
N PRO A 246 10.63 9.88 18.37
CA PRO A 246 11.36 9.56 19.59
C PRO A 246 12.85 9.32 19.32
N PRO A 247 13.75 9.57 20.29
CA PRO A 247 15.20 9.38 20.11
C PRO A 247 15.59 7.96 19.70
N ALA A 248 14.80 6.96 20.09
CA ALA A 248 14.91 5.58 19.64
C ALA A 248 13.60 5.13 19.04
N THR A 249 13.60 4.83 17.76
CA THR A 249 12.42 4.32 17.03
C THR A 249 12.83 3.31 15.96
N LEU A 250 11.87 2.77 15.21
CA LEU A 250 12.10 1.79 14.17
C LEU A 250 11.85 2.35 12.78
N LEU A 251 12.73 1.97 11.86
CA LEU A 251 12.49 2.04 10.43
C LEU A 251 11.50 0.95 10.05
N ILE A 252 10.38 1.36 9.47
CA ILE A 252 9.39 0.46 8.89
C ILE A 252 9.78 0.20 7.44
N GLU A 253 9.87 -1.06 7.06
CA GLU A 253 10.03 -1.48 5.68
C GLU A 253 8.86 -2.38 5.31
N SER A 254 8.14 -1.99 4.26
CA SER A 254 6.91 -2.69 3.85
C SER A 254 7.14 -3.42 2.53
N PRO A 255 6.97 -4.76 2.52
CA PRO A 255 7.16 -5.57 1.33
C PRO A 255 5.98 -5.50 0.36
N GLY A 256 6.30 -5.61 -0.93
CA GLY A 256 5.36 -5.87 -2.02
C GLY A 256 5.78 -7.09 -2.79
N VAL A 257 4.86 -8.00 -3.06
CA VAL A 257 5.13 -9.29 -3.69
C VAL A 257 4.08 -9.62 -4.74
N ILE A 258 4.48 -10.40 -5.74
CA ILE A 258 3.56 -11.07 -6.65
C ILE A 258 2.97 -12.28 -5.91
N VAL A 259 1.67 -12.47 -6.00
CA VAL A 259 1.00 -13.68 -5.52
C VAL A 259 1.04 -14.71 -6.67
N ASP A 260 2.14 -15.42 -6.75
CA ASP A 260 2.44 -16.33 -7.88
C ASP A 260 1.31 -17.31 -8.17
N ALA A 261 0.68 -17.85 -7.13
CA ALA A 261 -0.44 -18.78 -7.29
C ALA A 261 -1.67 -18.12 -7.96
N SER A 262 -1.90 -16.82 -7.84
CA SER A 262 -2.96 -16.08 -8.55
C SER A 262 -2.56 -15.85 -10.01
N VAL A 263 -1.35 -15.37 -10.23
CA VAL A 263 -0.83 -15.12 -11.59
C VAL A 263 -0.81 -16.40 -12.42
N GLU A 264 -0.39 -17.54 -11.85
CA GLU A 264 -0.39 -18.85 -12.53
C GLU A 264 -1.81 -19.34 -12.90
N ARG A 265 -2.86 -18.92 -12.17
CA ARG A 265 -4.26 -19.24 -12.54
C ARG A 265 -4.80 -18.36 -13.67
N HIS A 266 -4.30 -17.12 -13.79
CA HIS A 266 -4.77 -16.18 -14.81
C HIS A 266 -4.08 -16.36 -16.18
N GLY A 267 -2.97 -17.07 -16.26
CA GLY A 267 -2.19 -17.37 -17.47
C GLY A 267 -1.10 -16.35 -17.68
#